data_ab47d3fea4345ed616ced2ea2cd134c8
#
_entry.id   ab47d3fea4345ed616ced2ea2cd134c8
#
_cell.length_a   1.000
_cell.length_b   1.000
_cell.length_c   1.000
_cell.angle_alpha   90.00
_cell.angle_beta   90.00
_cell.angle_gamma   90.00
#
_symmetry.space_group_name_H-M   'P 1'
#
loop_
_entity.id
_entity.type
_entity.pdbx_description
1 polymer ?
#
loop_
_entity_poly.entity_id
_entity_poly.type
_entity_poly.pdbx_seq_one_letter_code
_entity_poly.pdbx_strand_id
1 'polypeptide(L)'
;MGNSKYLDGLNTDEKAALGKKLWGIQNHKCFICGEEIDLDIQKTNIDHIRPLANGGKDDPINFAITHEHCNKSKQDADLEVAKKLYQLSKIILGAEITKETPSLKHVLAANNGSKYSFKYKLDGSQIIYSFDEIGDTTIYKTEVFTDNLSGEKTAFINVPLEYIYHDDVINPRGINKSISLLIKEFHKPNPQLHLSLARLDGDKIRIFDGQHKAVAQIMLGVKSIVMRLFISPDVERLIETNTNAGSKLKQIAFDKAIVRQLHDTLYTERLKKYQVDHCLDEDNYSFSEQNLVDYFKGERGNIRVYIINSQKNAITRSPDNKLQSYINFEGRGTQLPLSYSTFEKTFLATFINAKTILTTPINYRVEEGSNPRILEKEQLIRLCNIISEELLIGKYDSEIGTHRIENNIGEGRGDTIPDDHLIAYRLCKEEIMYNWVQYLKLLIKNHFAFAGTKYNEENLFQQKLPDQLWDNIQMFIINLRELPIWKDRSMSLTIFGGKNNYDFWDTVFQTARTPDGTAVLAKPLNVAEMISR
;
A
#
# COMPACT_ATOMS: atom_id res chain seq x y z
N MET A 1 -18.37 -14.08 -6.21
CA MET A 1 -19.53 -13.17 -6.21
C MET A 1 -20.78 -14.02 -6.40
N GLY A 2 -21.81 -13.87 -5.53
CA GLY A 2 -23.07 -14.55 -5.75
C GLY A 2 -23.78 -13.90 -6.94
N ASN A 3 -24.09 -14.68 -7.96
CA ASN A 3 -24.87 -14.19 -9.09
C ASN A 3 -26.26 -13.75 -8.61
N SER A 4 -26.77 -12.65 -9.12
CA SER A 4 -28.13 -12.19 -8.86
C SER A 4 -29.12 -13.15 -9.51
N LYS A 5 -29.86 -13.90 -8.70
CA LYS A 5 -30.96 -14.77 -9.21
C LYS A 5 -32.05 -13.95 -9.91
N TYR A 6 -32.28 -12.74 -9.42
CA TYR A 6 -33.25 -11.82 -10.04
C TYR A 6 -32.79 -11.42 -11.44
N LEU A 7 -31.55 -10.91 -11.59
CA LEU A 7 -31.03 -10.50 -12.90
C LEU A 7 -30.86 -11.71 -13.86
N ASP A 8 -30.45 -12.87 -13.34
CA ASP A 8 -30.26 -14.08 -14.15
C ASP A 8 -31.60 -14.64 -14.65
N GLY A 9 -32.70 -14.37 -13.93
CA GLY A 9 -34.06 -14.74 -14.32
C GLY A 9 -34.70 -13.85 -15.40
N LEU A 10 -34.12 -12.67 -15.68
CA LEU A 10 -34.64 -11.75 -16.69
C LEU A 10 -34.08 -12.11 -18.09
N ASN A 11 -34.93 -12.00 -19.11
CA ASN A 11 -34.48 -12.05 -20.50
C ASN A 11 -33.79 -10.71 -20.90
N THR A 12 -33.27 -10.66 -22.13
CA THR A 12 -32.50 -9.49 -22.62
C THR A 12 -33.33 -8.20 -22.62
N ASP A 13 -34.59 -8.29 -23.06
CA ASP A 13 -35.48 -7.12 -23.16
C ASP A 13 -35.89 -6.61 -21.77
N GLU A 14 -36.15 -7.52 -20.83
CA GLU A 14 -36.45 -7.18 -19.44
C GLU A 14 -35.24 -6.54 -18.72
N LYS A 15 -34.02 -7.03 -18.97
CA LYS A 15 -32.81 -6.39 -18.46
C LYS A 15 -32.61 -4.99 -19.01
N ALA A 16 -32.86 -4.81 -20.33
CA ALA A 16 -32.78 -3.50 -20.97
C ALA A 16 -33.85 -2.54 -20.41
N ALA A 17 -35.06 -3.00 -20.20
CA ALA A 17 -36.16 -2.22 -19.61
C ALA A 17 -35.82 -1.80 -18.16
N LEU A 18 -35.28 -2.72 -17.35
CA LEU A 18 -34.83 -2.43 -16.00
C LEU A 18 -33.69 -1.40 -16.02
N GLY A 19 -32.69 -1.57 -16.90
CA GLY A 19 -31.59 -0.62 -17.09
C GLY A 19 -32.08 0.79 -17.42
N LYS A 20 -33.03 0.90 -18.36
CA LYS A 20 -33.64 2.18 -18.75
C LYS A 20 -34.43 2.83 -17.59
N LYS A 21 -35.13 2.03 -16.79
CA LYS A 21 -35.82 2.50 -15.58
C LYS A 21 -34.85 3.05 -14.55
N LEU A 22 -33.77 2.32 -14.24
CA LEU A 22 -32.74 2.75 -13.31
C LEU A 22 -32.01 4.00 -13.81
N TRP A 23 -31.68 4.08 -15.08
CA TRP A 23 -31.10 5.23 -15.75
C TRP A 23 -31.98 6.50 -15.58
N GLY A 24 -33.31 6.37 -15.77
CA GLY A 24 -34.26 7.46 -15.51
C GLY A 24 -34.29 7.88 -14.03
N ILE A 25 -34.31 6.92 -13.08
CA ILE A 25 -34.27 7.19 -11.64
C ILE A 25 -32.97 7.92 -11.22
N GLN A 26 -31.86 7.59 -11.89
CA GLN A 26 -30.53 8.20 -11.61
C GLN A 26 -30.29 9.51 -12.39
N ASN A 27 -31.32 10.10 -12.98
CA ASN A 27 -31.20 11.32 -13.79
C ASN A 27 -30.15 11.16 -14.90
N HIS A 28 -30.12 10.03 -15.57
CA HIS A 28 -29.25 9.67 -16.69
C HIS A 28 -27.76 9.56 -16.32
N LYS A 29 -27.42 9.44 -15.02
CA LYS A 29 -26.05 9.45 -14.52
C LYS A 29 -25.60 8.11 -13.97
N CYS A 30 -24.33 7.80 -14.16
CA CYS A 30 -23.67 6.65 -13.54
C CYS A 30 -23.68 6.78 -12.02
N PHE A 31 -24.06 5.72 -11.32
CA PHE A 31 -24.10 5.72 -9.85
C PHE A 31 -22.73 5.98 -9.20
N ILE A 32 -21.65 5.49 -9.81
CA ILE A 32 -20.28 5.60 -9.26
C ILE A 32 -19.68 6.97 -9.57
N CYS A 33 -19.53 7.31 -10.86
CA CYS A 33 -18.80 8.51 -11.25
C CYS A 33 -19.67 9.78 -11.34
N GLY A 34 -21.00 9.64 -11.43
CA GLY A 34 -21.92 10.76 -11.57
C GLY A 34 -21.92 11.42 -12.95
N GLU A 35 -21.12 10.92 -13.90
CA GLU A 35 -21.11 11.39 -15.28
C GLU A 35 -22.34 10.86 -16.02
N GLU A 36 -22.73 11.52 -17.10
CA GLU A 36 -23.87 11.13 -17.92
C GLU A 36 -23.64 9.78 -18.59
N ILE A 37 -24.70 8.97 -18.68
CA ILE A 37 -24.71 7.70 -19.40
C ILE A 37 -25.50 7.88 -20.69
N ASP A 38 -24.86 7.65 -21.82
CA ASP A 38 -25.50 7.51 -23.11
C ASP A 38 -25.74 6.00 -23.39
N LEU A 39 -27.00 5.58 -23.30
CA LEU A 39 -27.37 4.17 -23.47
C LEU A 39 -27.19 3.65 -24.92
N ASP A 40 -27.11 4.54 -25.91
CA ASP A 40 -26.95 4.17 -27.31
C ASP A 40 -25.50 3.90 -27.69
N ILE A 41 -24.56 4.52 -26.96
CA ILE A 41 -23.11 4.49 -27.25
C ILE A 41 -22.31 3.71 -26.20
N GLN A 42 -22.70 3.81 -24.92
CA GLN A 42 -21.89 3.32 -23.80
C GLN A 42 -22.40 1.99 -23.26
N LYS A 43 -21.48 1.08 -22.98
CA LYS A 43 -21.80 -0.17 -22.27
C LYS A 43 -22.04 0.11 -20.80
N THR A 44 -23.14 -0.48 -20.31
CA THR A 44 -23.57 -0.32 -18.91
C THR A 44 -23.74 -1.65 -18.21
N ASN A 45 -23.66 -1.64 -16.90
CA ASN A 45 -23.94 -2.77 -16.03
C ASN A 45 -24.96 -2.37 -14.96
N ILE A 46 -25.83 -3.31 -14.60
CA ILE A 46 -26.69 -3.23 -13.42
C ILE A 46 -26.00 -4.02 -12.31
N ASP A 47 -25.87 -3.43 -11.15
CA ASP A 47 -25.24 -4.08 -10.00
C ASP A 47 -25.95 -3.69 -8.69
N HIS A 48 -25.74 -4.48 -7.63
CA HIS A 48 -26.28 -4.22 -6.31
C HIS A 48 -25.62 -2.99 -5.67
N ILE A 49 -26.42 -2.06 -5.17
CA ILE A 49 -25.92 -0.92 -4.37
C ILE A 49 -25.22 -1.48 -3.13
N ARG A 50 -25.89 -2.37 -2.40
CA ARG A 50 -25.33 -3.15 -1.30
C ARG A 50 -25.20 -4.61 -1.73
N PRO A 51 -24.00 -5.21 -1.76
CA PRO A 51 -23.77 -6.57 -2.18
C PRO A 51 -24.57 -7.60 -1.37
N LEU A 52 -24.96 -8.70 -2.02
CA LEU A 52 -25.67 -9.81 -1.36
C LEU A 52 -24.87 -10.38 -0.19
N ALA A 53 -23.55 -10.50 -0.34
CA ALA A 53 -22.66 -10.97 0.71
C ALA A 53 -22.67 -10.07 1.98
N ASN A 54 -23.07 -8.80 1.82
CA ASN A 54 -23.17 -7.82 2.91
C ASN A 54 -24.62 -7.61 3.38
N GLY A 55 -25.53 -8.55 3.06
CA GLY A 55 -26.93 -8.50 3.43
C GLY A 55 -27.79 -7.58 2.57
N GLY A 56 -27.32 -7.24 1.36
CA GLY A 56 -28.16 -6.58 0.35
C GLY A 56 -29.29 -7.49 -0.14
N LYS A 57 -30.42 -6.92 -0.55
CA LYS A 57 -31.52 -7.67 -1.16
C LYS A 57 -31.28 -7.84 -2.65
N ASP A 58 -31.68 -8.98 -3.21
CA ASP A 58 -31.71 -9.23 -4.63
C ASP A 58 -33.04 -8.72 -5.22
N ASP A 59 -33.17 -7.40 -5.28
CA ASP A 59 -34.39 -6.67 -5.61
C ASP A 59 -34.06 -5.39 -6.37
N PRO A 60 -34.90 -4.94 -7.35
CA PRO A 60 -34.68 -3.69 -8.09
C PRO A 60 -34.43 -2.44 -7.25
N ILE A 61 -34.92 -2.38 -6.01
CA ILE A 61 -34.70 -1.27 -5.09
C ILE A 61 -33.23 -1.17 -4.69
N ASN A 62 -32.49 -2.29 -4.71
CA ASN A 62 -31.08 -2.37 -4.38
C ASN A 62 -30.17 -2.39 -5.63
N PHE A 63 -30.70 -2.09 -6.82
CA PHE A 63 -29.91 -2.03 -8.05
C PHE A 63 -29.62 -0.61 -8.49
N ALA A 64 -28.47 -0.45 -9.14
CA ALA A 64 -28.11 0.79 -9.82
C ALA A 64 -27.44 0.50 -11.17
N ILE A 65 -27.57 1.45 -12.11
CA ILE A 65 -26.90 1.40 -13.39
C ILE A 65 -25.57 2.18 -13.32
N THR A 66 -24.54 1.60 -13.91
CA THR A 66 -23.18 2.15 -13.95
C THR A 66 -22.60 2.00 -15.35
N HIS A 67 -21.59 2.80 -15.69
CA HIS A 67 -20.73 2.46 -16.82
C HIS A 67 -20.05 1.12 -16.56
N GLU A 68 -19.86 0.33 -17.60
CA GLU A 68 -19.19 -0.98 -17.50
C GLU A 68 -17.78 -0.84 -16.90
N HIS A 69 -16.99 0.15 -17.34
CA HIS A 69 -15.65 0.41 -16.83
C HIS A 69 -15.67 0.82 -15.35
N CYS A 70 -16.65 1.64 -14.91
CA CYS A 70 -16.80 2.01 -13.51
C CYS A 70 -17.13 0.79 -12.64
N ASN A 71 -17.98 -0.09 -13.13
CA ASN A 71 -18.32 -1.32 -12.41
C ASN A 71 -17.14 -2.29 -12.31
N LYS A 72 -16.38 -2.46 -13.38
CA LYS A 72 -15.17 -3.28 -13.38
C LYS A 72 -14.10 -2.73 -12.42
N SER A 73 -13.93 -1.40 -12.38
CA SER A 73 -12.91 -0.76 -11.52
C SER A 73 -13.20 -0.85 -10.02
N LYS A 74 -14.46 -1.03 -9.61
CA LYS A 74 -14.82 -1.17 -8.19
C LYS A 74 -14.39 -2.50 -7.57
N GLN A 75 -14.13 -3.52 -8.40
CA GLN A 75 -13.85 -4.90 -7.97
C GLN A 75 -14.97 -5.46 -7.06
N ASP A 76 -14.63 -5.80 -5.81
CA ASP A 76 -15.52 -6.33 -4.78
C ASP A 76 -16.14 -5.28 -3.84
N ALA A 77 -15.88 -3.99 -4.09
CA ALA A 77 -16.43 -2.92 -3.27
C ALA A 77 -17.93 -2.70 -3.52
N ASP A 78 -18.65 -2.27 -2.48
CA ASP A 78 -20.02 -1.79 -2.58
C ASP A 78 -20.07 -0.57 -3.51
N LEU A 79 -21.19 -0.38 -4.23
CA LEU A 79 -21.33 0.77 -5.13
C LEU A 79 -21.25 2.11 -4.38
N GLU A 80 -21.75 2.19 -3.15
CA GLU A 80 -21.61 3.40 -2.32
C GLU A 80 -20.16 3.69 -1.99
N VAL A 81 -19.39 2.67 -1.57
CA VAL A 81 -17.95 2.80 -1.30
C VAL A 81 -17.21 3.18 -2.58
N ALA A 82 -17.53 2.55 -3.72
CA ALA A 82 -16.92 2.87 -5.01
C ALA A 82 -17.17 4.33 -5.41
N LYS A 83 -18.38 4.85 -5.18
CA LYS A 83 -18.72 6.26 -5.40
C LYS A 83 -17.86 7.19 -4.53
N LYS A 84 -17.67 6.86 -3.26
CA LYS A 84 -16.84 7.65 -2.34
C LYS A 84 -15.36 7.63 -2.74
N LEU A 85 -14.85 6.47 -3.16
CA LEU A 85 -13.48 6.33 -3.65
C LEU A 85 -13.26 7.11 -4.95
N TYR A 86 -14.24 7.12 -5.84
CA TYR A 86 -14.19 7.93 -7.06
C TYR A 86 -14.17 9.44 -6.75
N GLN A 87 -15.02 9.90 -5.82
CA GLN A 87 -15.01 11.29 -5.36
C GLN A 87 -13.64 11.67 -4.76
N LEU A 88 -13.07 10.81 -3.93
CA LEU A 88 -11.74 11.01 -3.36
C LEU A 88 -10.66 11.08 -4.43
N SER A 89 -10.72 10.20 -5.44
CA SER A 89 -9.75 10.21 -6.55
C SER A 89 -9.77 11.52 -7.35
N LYS A 90 -10.95 12.12 -7.53
CA LYS A 90 -11.07 13.46 -8.16
C LYS A 90 -10.43 14.57 -7.31
N ILE A 91 -10.58 14.51 -5.99
CA ILE A 91 -9.93 15.47 -5.08
C ILE A 91 -8.40 15.33 -5.15
N ILE A 92 -7.90 14.08 -5.13
CA ILE A 92 -6.47 13.79 -5.25
C ILE A 92 -5.92 14.32 -6.58
N LEU A 93 -6.58 13.97 -7.69
CA LEU A 93 -6.18 14.44 -9.02
C LEU A 93 -6.17 15.97 -9.11
N GLY A 94 -7.17 16.64 -8.53
CA GLY A 94 -7.23 18.10 -8.47
C GLY A 94 -6.02 18.72 -7.77
N ALA A 95 -5.58 18.14 -6.65
CA ALA A 95 -4.38 18.58 -5.94
C ALA A 95 -3.10 18.31 -6.75
N GLU A 96 -3.00 17.16 -7.42
CA GLU A 96 -1.86 16.82 -8.27
C GLU A 96 -1.72 17.76 -9.48
N ILE A 97 -2.83 18.16 -10.09
CA ILE A 97 -2.86 19.15 -11.19
C ILE A 97 -2.29 20.49 -10.72
N THR A 98 -2.59 20.90 -9.48
CA THR A 98 -2.04 22.14 -8.89
C THR A 98 -0.62 21.95 -8.33
N LYS A 99 -0.03 20.76 -8.49
CA LYS A 99 1.29 20.37 -7.97
C LYS A 99 1.38 20.45 -6.44
N GLU A 100 0.26 20.29 -5.76
CA GLU A 100 0.21 20.15 -4.30
C GLU A 100 0.14 18.68 -3.89
N THR A 101 0.76 18.35 -2.76
CA THR A 101 0.59 17.00 -2.16
C THR A 101 -0.84 16.84 -1.64
N PRO A 102 -1.62 15.87 -2.14
CA PRO A 102 -2.98 15.64 -1.64
C PRO A 102 -2.99 15.42 -0.13
N SER A 103 -3.83 16.17 0.59
CA SER A 103 -3.88 16.15 2.06
C SER A 103 -5.30 16.36 2.59
N LEU A 104 -5.49 16.28 3.90
CA LEU A 104 -6.76 16.60 4.57
C LEU A 104 -7.28 17.99 4.17
N LYS A 105 -6.40 18.96 3.90
CA LYS A 105 -6.75 20.32 3.43
C LYS A 105 -7.67 20.28 2.20
N HIS A 106 -7.32 19.46 1.20
CA HIS A 106 -8.09 19.34 -0.04
C HIS A 106 -9.47 18.69 0.16
N VAL A 107 -9.52 17.69 1.06
CA VAL A 107 -10.79 17.02 1.38
C VAL A 107 -11.72 17.94 2.18
N LEU A 108 -11.19 18.70 3.13
CA LEU A 108 -11.95 19.72 3.85
C LEU A 108 -12.50 20.77 2.88
N ALA A 109 -11.67 21.32 2.00
CA ALA A 109 -12.09 22.31 1.00
C ALA A 109 -13.23 21.78 0.11
N ALA A 110 -13.12 20.54 -0.37
CA ALA A 110 -14.14 19.90 -1.21
C ALA A 110 -15.45 19.59 -0.44
N ASN A 111 -15.43 19.59 0.91
CA ASN A 111 -16.59 19.29 1.76
C ASN A 111 -17.01 20.46 2.65
N ASN A 112 -16.76 21.68 2.21
CA ASN A 112 -17.09 22.93 2.90
C ASN A 112 -16.40 23.14 4.26
N GLY A 113 -15.29 22.47 4.52
CA GLY A 113 -14.48 22.65 5.73
C GLY A 113 -13.56 23.86 5.69
N SER A 114 -12.87 24.12 6.79
CA SER A 114 -11.80 25.14 6.94
C SER A 114 -12.24 26.58 6.60
N LYS A 115 -13.38 27.02 7.09
CA LYS A 115 -13.97 28.32 6.77
C LYS A 115 -13.90 29.33 7.90
N TYR A 116 -14.14 28.91 9.14
CA TYR A 116 -14.42 29.78 10.26
C TYR A 116 -13.40 29.66 11.37
N SER A 117 -13.20 30.77 12.09
CA SER A 117 -12.36 30.85 13.27
C SER A 117 -13.10 30.33 14.50
N PHE A 118 -12.40 29.60 15.34
CA PHE A 118 -12.97 29.05 16.59
C PHE A 118 -12.94 30.07 17.70
N LYS A 119 -14.12 30.49 18.14
CA LYS A 119 -14.31 31.44 19.25
C LYS A 119 -14.41 30.67 20.57
N TYR A 120 -13.53 30.94 21.49
CA TYR A 120 -13.51 30.30 22.81
C TYR A 120 -13.03 31.20 23.91
N LYS A 121 -13.36 30.83 25.17
CA LYS A 121 -12.86 31.44 26.39
C LYS A 121 -12.50 30.34 27.38
N LEU A 122 -11.36 30.47 28.05
CA LEU A 122 -11.01 29.62 29.19
C LEU A 122 -11.55 30.23 30.46
N ASP A 123 -12.24 29.43 31.27
CA ASP A 123 -12.83 29.84 32.56
C ASP A 123 -12.54 28.74 33.60
N GLY A 124 -11.50 28.95 34.40
CA GLY A 124 -10.99 27.94 35.33
C GLY A 124 -10.55 26.66 34.64
N SER A 125 -11.21 25.56 34.99
CA SER A 125 -10.98 24.24 34.42
C SER A 125 -11.86 23.94 33.19
N GLN A 126 -12.52 24.94 32.62
CA GLN A 126 -13.45 24.76 31.50
C GLN A 126 -13.06 25.59 30.29
N ILE A 127 -13.32 25.06 29.09
CA ILE A 127 -13.35 25.80 27.84
C ILE A 127 -14.81 26.05 27.46
N ILE A 128 -15.15 27.31 27.21
CA ILE A 128 -16.47 27.77 26.77
C ILE A 128 -16.34 28.20 25.33
N TYR A 129 -17.19 27.67 24.44
CA TYR A 129 -17.09 27.91 23.00
C TYR A 129 -18.45 27.85 22.29
N SER A 130 -18.53 28.35 21.06
CA SER A 130 -19.70 28.28 20.19
C SER A 130 -19.32 28.08 18.73
N PHE A 131 -20.28 27.66 17.90
CA PHE A 131 -20.15 27.51 16.46
C PHE A 131 -21.16 28.40 15.72
N ASP A 132 -21.26 29.64 16.13
CA ASP A 132 -22.26 30.62 15.70
C ASP A 132 -22.25 30.90 14.19
N GLU A 133 -21.11 30.83 13.51
CA GLU A 133 -20.98 31.08 12.06
C GLU A 133 -21.72 30.06 11.18
N ILE A 134 -22.04 28.88 11.74
CA ILE A 134 -22.87 27.87 11.04
C ILE A 134 -24.33 27.90 11.50
N GLY A 135 -24.72 28.94 12.29
CA GLY A 135 -26.07 29.08 12.82
C GLY A 135 -26.33 28.29 14.09
N ASP A 136 -25.33 27.66 14.68
CA ASP A 136 -25.44 27.00 15.98
C ASP A 136 -25.14 28.01 17.11
N THR A 137 -26.18 28.53 17.71
CA THR A 137 -26.11 29.51 18.80
C THR A 137 -25.88 28.88 20.18
N THR A 138 -25.68 27.58 20.24
CA THR A 138 -25.46 26.86 21.51
C THR A 138 -24.10 27.23 22.10
N ILE A 139 -24.11 27.59 23.39
CA ILE A 139 -22.86 27.78 24.14
C ILE A 139 -22.47 26.45 24.78
N TYR A 140 -21.36 25.92 24.33
CA TYR A 140 -20.80 24.66 24.82
C TYR A 140 -19.81 24.92 25.96
N LYS A 141 -19.79 24.02 26.93
CA LYS A 141 -18.82 24.00 28.04
C LYS A 141 -18.24 22.61 28.19
N THR A 142 -16.94 22.50 28.23
CA THR A 142 -16.23 21.22 28.34
C THR A 142 -15.08 21.36 29.33
N GLU A 143 -14.84 20.31 30.10
CA GLU A 143 -13.72 20.26 31.04
C GLU A 143 -12.38 20.23 30.31
N VAL A 144 -11.41 20.96 30.85
CA VAL A 144 -10.02 20.99 30.44
C VAL A 144 -9.23 20.10 31.38
N PHE A 145 -8.66 19.06 30.86
CA PHE A 145 -7.81 18.11 31.57
C PHE A 145 -6.35 18.52 31.45
N THR A 146 -5.65 18.61 32.57
CA THR A 146 -4.20 18.83 32.59
C THR A 146 -3.52 17.49 32.80
N ASP A 147 -2.64 17.11 31.86
CA ASP A 147 -1.81 15.93 32.00
C ASP A 147 -0.77 16.16 33.10
N ASN A 148 -0.77 15.30 34.11
CA ASN A 148 0.10 15.46 35.29
C ASN A 148 1.59 15.22 35.00
N LEU A 149 1.90 14.56 33.90
CA LEU A 149 3.29 14.26 33.51
C LEU A 149 3.86 15.35 32.60
N SER A 150 3.10 15.77 31.60
CA SER A 150 3.55 16.74 30.59
C SER A 150 3.15 18.18 30.89
N GLY A 151 2.12 18.39 31.72
CA GLY A 151 1.51 19.69 31.96
C GLY A 151 0.60 20.16 30.81
N GLU A 152 0.45 19.38 29.74
CA GLU A 152 -0.38 19.74 28.60
C GLU A 152 -1.86 19.78 28.94
N LYS A 153 -2.55 20.83 28.45
CA LYS A 153 -3.98 21.02 28.66
C LYS A 153 -4.77 20.51 27.45
N THR A 154 -5.77 19.67 27.68
CA THR A 154 -6.58 19.09 26.63
C THR A 154 -8.06 19.10 26.96
N ALA A 155 -8.92 19.17 25.93
CA ALA A 155 -10.36 19.00 26.02
C ALA A 155 -10.87 18.03 24.95
N PHE A 156 -11.98 17.36 25.19
CA PHE A 156 -12.65 16.50 24.19
C PHE A 156 -13.85 17.27 23.64
N ILE A 157 -13.79 17.57 22.33
CA ILE A 157 -14.84 18.38 21.68
C ILE A 157 -15.26 17.73 20.36
N ASN A 158 -16.52 17.95 19.97
CA ASN A 158 -17.05 17.60 18.68
C ASN A 158 -17.06 18.83 17.78
N VAL A 159 -16.25 18.86 16.74
CA VAL A 159 -15.98 20.05 15.93
C VAL A 159 -16.58 19.91 14.54
N PRO A 160 -17.45 20.84 14.09
CA PRO A 160 -17.92 20.90 12.70
C PRO A 160 -16.77 21.11 11.73
N LEU A 161 -16.91 20.54 10.50
CA LEU A 161 -15.85 20.54 9.50
C LEU A 161 -15.40 21.97 9.12
N GLU A 162 -16.31 22.92 9.20
CA GLU A 162 -16.08 24.34 8.87
C GLU A 162 -15.02 24.98 9.77
N TYR A 163 -14.79 24.45 10.97
CA TYR A 163 -13.81 24.93 11.96
C TYR A 163 -12.54 24.07 12.03
N ILE A 164 -12.46 23.00 11.23
CA ILE A 164 -11.31 22.08 11.22
C ILE A 164 -10.32 22.48 10.12
N TYR A 165 -9.04 22.49 10.46
CA TYR A 165 -7.94 22.77 9.56
C TYR A 165 -6.92 21.61 9.56
N HIS A 166 -6.21 21.47 8.46
CA HIS A 166 -5.04 20.58 8.36
C HIS A 166 -3.84 21.20 9.08
N ASP A 167 -3.04 20.39 9.77
CA ASP A 167 -1.79 20.85 10.38
C ASP A 167 -0.61 20.48 9.48
N ASP A 168 -0.03 21.51 8.85
CA ASP A 168 1.14 21.38 7.97
C ASP A 168 2.47 21.38 8.76
N VAL A 169 2.44 21.72 10.06
CA VAL A 169 3.64 21.88 10.89
C VAL A 169 4.01 20.59 11.61
N ILE A 170 3.05 20.00 12.33
CA ILE A 170 3.31 18.79 13.14
C ILE A 170 3.30 17.55 12.25
N ASN A 171 2.38 17.47 11.29
CA ASN A 171 2.25 16.28 10.45
C ASN A 171 1.85 16.65 9.00
N PRO A 172 2.80 17.03 8.16
CA PRO A 172 2.57 17.43 6.77
C PRO A 172 2.26 16.26 5.83
N ARG A 173 1.88 15.08 6.36
CA ARG A 173 1.67 13.87 5.55
C ARG A 173 0.54 14.05 4.54
N GLY A 174 0.82 13.61 3.31
CA GLY A 174 -0.18 13.51 2.25
C GLY A 174 -1.13 12.32 2.44
N ILE A 175 -2.20 12.36 1.67
CA ILE A 175 -3.15 11.25 1.54
C ILE A 175 -2.47 10.11 0.77
N ASN A 176 -2.51 8.90 1.31
CA ASN A 176 -1.99 7.70 0.67
C ASN A 176 -3.12 6.69 0.35
N LYS A 177 -2.78 5.64 -0.41
CA LYS A 177 -3.74 4.60 -0.84
C LYS A 177 -4.42 3.85 0.31
N SER A 178 -3.88 3.89 1.54
CA SER A 178 -4.48 3.22 2.70
C SER A 178 -5.83 3.80 3.12
N ILE A 179 -6.16 5.02 2.70
CA ILE A 179 -7.49 5.62 2.95
C ILE A 179 -8.62 4.81 2.34
N SER A 180 -8.40 4.18 1.19
CA SER A 180 -9.41 3.33 0.57
C SER A 180 -9.82 2.16 1.48
N LEU A 181 -8.86 1.60 2.21
CA LEU A 181 -9.13 0.56 3.20
C LEU A 181 -9.89 1.11 4.42
N LEU A 182 -9.53 2.31 4.87
CA LEU A 182 -10.24 2.98 5.98
C LEU A 182 -11.69 3.32 5.60
N ILE A 183 -11.95 3.79 4.38
CA ILE A 183 -13.32 4.05 3.91
C ILE A 183 -14.12 2.75 3.88
N LYS A 184 -13.56 1.65 3.37
CA LYS A 184 -14.19 0.33 3.38
C LYS A 184 -14.45 -0.17 4.80
N GLU A 185 -13.54 0.07 5.74
CA GLU A 185 -13.65 -0.34 7.14
C GLU A 185 -14.71 0.48 7.88
N PHE A 186 -14.71 1.79 7.72
CA PHE A 186 -15.64 2.70 8.41
C PHE A 186 -17.05 2.67 7.81
N HIS A 187 -17.20 2.17 6.60
CA HIS A 187 -18.54 1.89 6.03
C HIS A 187 -19.26 0.76 6.77
N LYS A 188 -18.51 -0.10 7.46
CA LYS A 188 -19.09 -1.11 8.34
C LYS A 188 -19.58 -0.47 9.64
N PRO A 189 -20.66 -0.99 10.28
CA PRO A 189 -21.22 -0.43 11.52
C PRO A 189 -20.37 -0.77 12.76
N ASN A 190 -19.05 -0.62 12.67
CA ASN A 190 -18.13 -0.88 13.76
C ASN A 190 -17.84 0.42 14.54
N PRO A 191 -17.75 0.38 15.90
CA PRO A 191 -17.40 1.53 16.69
C PRO A 191 -15.96 1.97 16.42
N GLN A 192 -15.72 3.28 16.43
CA GLN A 192 -14.40 3.84 16.25
C GLN A 192 -13.69 3.98 17.60
N LEU A 193 -12.54 3.32 17.74
CA LEU A 193 -11.83 3.22 19.02
C LEU A 193 -10.84 4.36 19.28
N HIS A 194 -10.44 5.11 18.26
CA HIS A 194 -9.41 6.15 18.39
C HIS A 194 -9.97 7.52 17.99
N LEU A 195 -9.60 8.54 18.74
CA LEU A 195 -9.93 9.93 18.46
C LEU A 195 -8.85 10.58 17.59
N SER A 196 -9.25 11.57 16.77
CA SER A 196 -8.30 12.47 16.13
C SER A 196 -7.67 13.40 17.16
N LEU A 197 -6.39 13.74 16.98
CA LEU A 197 -5.71 14.72 17.82
C LEU A 197 -5.58 16.04 17.06
N ALA A 198 -5.95 17.14 17.74
CA ALA A 198 -5.85 18.48 17.19
C ALA A 198 -5.20 19.43 18.18
N ARG A 199 -4.61 20.49 17.66
CA ARG A 199 -4.13 21.61 18.49
C ARG A 199 -4.86 22.90 18.13
N LEU A 200 -4.93 23.76 19.11
CA LEU A 200 -5.38 25.13 18.94
C LEU A 200 -4.20 25.99 18.51
N ASP A 201 -4.28 26.55 17.29
CA ASP A 201 -3.28 27.41 16.68
C ASP A 201 -3.92 28.81 16.48
N GLY A 202 -3.78 29.67 17.47
CA GLY A 202 -4.54 30.92 17.52
C GLY A 202 -6.04 30.65 17.65
N ASP A 203 -6.78 30.96 16.60
CA ASP A 203 -8.22 30.73 16.48
C ASP A 203 -8.59 29.53 15.57
N LYS A 204 -7.61 28.69 15.20
CA LYS A 204 -7.81 27.55 14.30
C LYS A 204 -7.59 26.22 15.01
N ILE A 205 -8.52 25.30 14.80
CA ILE A 205 -8.39 23.92 15.28
C ILE A 205 -7.72 23.09 14.18
N ARG A 206 -6.44 22.70 14.39
CA ARG A 206 -5.64 21.96 13.42
C ARG A 206 -5.48 20.50 13.81
N ILE A 207 -5.94 19.58 12.95
CA ILE A 207 -5.73 18.15 13.13
C ILE A 207 -4.30 17.80 12.71
N PHE A 208 -3.51 17.26 13.65
CA PHE A 208 -2.14 16.80 13.41
C PHE A 208 -1.99 15.27 13.46
N ASP A 209 -2.91 14.54 14.13
CA ASP A 209 -2.94 13.08 14.07
C ASP A 209 -4.36 12.55 13.80
N GLY A 210 -4.44 11.39 13.18
CA GLY A 210 -5.71 10.83 12.71
C GLY A 210 -6.24 11.48 11.43
N GLN A 211 -5.41 12.17 10.64
CA GLN A 211 -5.79 12.85 9.39
C GLN A 211 -6.43 11.91 8.37
N HIS A 212 -5.84 10.71 8.12
CA HIS A 212 -6.42 9.70 7.22
C HIS A 212 -7.79 9.22 7.70
N LYS A 213 -7.95 9.09 9.00
CA LYS A 213 -9.24 8.75 9.62
C LYS A 213 -10.27 9.86 9.42
N ALA A 214 -9.88 11.11 9.64
CA ALA A 214 -10.73 12.27 9.38
C ALA A 214 -11.17 12.30 7.91
N VAL A 215 -10.25 12.08 6.96
CA VAL A 215 -10.59 11.98 5.54
C VAL A 215 -11.63 10.90 5.29
N ALA A 216 -11.44 9.69 5.82
CA ALA A 216 -12.39 8.59 5.62
C ALA A 216 -13.78 8.93 6.21
N GLN A 217 -13.84 9.55 7.39
CA GLN A 217 -15.09 10.00 8.01
C GLN A 217 -15.80 11.06 7.15
N ILE A 218 -15.07 12.07 6.67
CA ILE A 218 -15.62 13.14 5.82
C ILE A 218 -16.16 12.57 4.52
N MET A 219 -15.41 11.68 3.87
CA MET A 219 -15.87 11.02 2.64
C MET A 219 -17.13 10.18 2.84
N LEU A 220 -17.33 9.62 4.03
CA LEU A 220 -18.55 8.90 4.42
C LEU A 220 -19.69 9.81 4.86
N GLY A 221 -19.50 11.13 4.83
CA GLY A 221 -20.55 12.12 5.06
C GLY A 221 -20.65 12.63 6.51
N VAL A 222 -19.66 12.34 7.36
CA VAL A 222 -19.58 12.89 8.71
C VAL A 222 -19.41 14.40 8.62
N LYS A 223 -20.19 15.15 9.38
CA LYS A 223 -20.23 16.62 9.38
C LYS A 223 -19.49 17.26 10.55
N SER A 224 -19.21 16.50 11.59
CA SER A 224 -18.41 16.93 12.74
C SER A 224 -17.53 15.77 13.22
N ILE A 225 -16.37 16.09 13.77
CA ILE A 225 -15.39 15.10 14.23
C ILE A 225 -15.13 15.30 15.72
N VAL A 226 -15.29 14.23 16.50
CA VAL A 226 -14.89 14.20 17.90
C VAL A 226 -13.37 14.08 17.98
N MET A 227 -12.74 14.98 18.72
CA MET A 227 -11.28 15.03 18.84
C MET A 227 -10.81 15.41 20.24
N ARG A 228 -9.56 15.06 20.54
CA ARG A 228 -8.83 15.59 21.69
C ARG A 228 -8.09 16.85 21.23
N LEU A 229 -8.50 17.99 21.73
CA LEU A 229 -7.93 19.30 21.42
C LEU A 229 -6.86 19.68 22.46
N PHE A 230 -5.64 19.88 22.03
CA PHE A 230 -4.56 20.47 22.83
C PHE A 230 -4.69 21.99 22.84
N ILE A 231 -4.72 22.58 24.04
CA ILE A 231 -4.96 24.01 24.27
C ILE A 231 -3.64 24.68 24.61
N SER A 232 -3.17 25.56 23.73
CA SER A 232 -1.87 26.25 23.85
C SER A 232 -0.69 25.30 24.12
N PRO A 233 -0.53 24.23 23.33
CA PRO A 233 0.50 23.23 23.58
C PRO A 233 1.90 23.75 23.24
N ASP A 234 2.92 23.10 23.80
CA ASP A 234 4.27 23.19 23.31
C ASP A 234 4.38 22.44 21.97
N VAL A 235 4.49 23.20 20.86
CA VAL A 235 4.47 22.66 19.51
C VAL A 235 5.72 21.79 19.22
N GLU A 236 6.90 22.17 19.71
CA GLU A 236 8.13 21.40 19.50
C GLU A 236 8.04 20.04 20.19
N ARG A 237 7.52 20.01 21.41
CA ARG A 237 7.25 18.78 22.15
C ARG A 237 6.20 17.91 21.46
N LEU A 238 5.16 18.50 20.87
CA LEU A 238 4.17 17.73 20.11
C LEU A 238 4.77 17.13 18.82
N ILE A 239 5.64 17.86 18.12
CA ILE A 239 6.37 17.35 16.94
C ILE A 239 7.22 16.14 17.35
N GLU A 240 8.05 16.29 18.38
CA GLU A 240 8.89 15.22 18.87
C GLU A 240 8.06 14.00 19.31
N THR A 241 7.02 14.21 20.11
CA THR A 241 6.15 13.13 20.58
C THR A 241 5.41 12.45 19.45
N ASN A 242 4.88 13.20 18.48
CA ASN A 242 4.17 12.63 17.33
C ASN A 242 5.11 11.83 16.41
N THR A 243 6.33 12.31 16.21
CA THR A 243 7.37 11.61 15.44
C THR A 243 7.74 10.31 16.14
N ASN A 244 8.05 10.35 17.43
CA ASN A 244 8.43 9.19 18.21
C ASN A 244 7.28 8.19 18.40
N ALA A 245 6.03 8.65 18.63
CA ALA A 245 4.87 7.78 18.71
C ALA A 245 4.55 7.08 17.39
N GLY A 246 4.67 7.80 16.27
CA GLY A 246 4.49 7.21 14.94
C GLY A 246 5.47 6.07 14.69
N SER A 247 6.70 6.21 15.14
CA SER A 247 7.77 5.25 15.01
C SER A 247 7.57 4.03 15.90
N LYS A 248 7.30 4.25 17.18
CA LYS A 248 6.98 3.16 18.14
C LYS A 248 5.68 2.43 17.78
N LEU A 249 4.64 3.15 17.31
CA LEU A 249 3.40 2.52 16.87
C LEU A 249 3.59 1.70 15.59
N LYS A 250 4.46 2.12 14.66
CA LYS A 250 4.84 1.32 13.49
C LYS A 250 5.56 0.05 13.94
N GLN A 251 6.46 0.13 14.91
CA GLN A 251 7.15 -1.01 15.48
C GLN A 251 6.15 -1.96 16.17
N ILE A 252 5.31 -1.43 17.06
CA ILE A 252 4.26 -2.23 17.74
C ILE A 252 3.26 -2.80 16.73
N ALA A 253 2.89 -2.06 15.67
CA ALA A 253 1.99 -2.54 14.63
C ALA A 253 2.66 -3.60 13.74
N PHE A 254 3.96 -3.46 13.47
CA PHE A 254 4.74 -4.48 12.77
C PHE A 254 4.84 -5.76 13.61
N ASP A 255 5.18 -5.62 14.87
CA ASP A 255 5.32 -6.71 15.81
C ASP A 255 3.97 -7.41 16.03
N LYS A 256 2.88 -6.62 16.18
CA LYS A 256 1.51 -7.15 16.22
C LYS A 256 1.01 -7.66 14.87
N ALA A 257 1.54 -7.18 13.72
CA ALA A 257 1.19 -7.72 12.41
C ALA A 257 1.93 -9.02 12.13
N ILE A 258 3.17 -9.18 12.58
CA ILE A 258 3.80 -10.49 12.63
C ILE A 258 2.97 -11.43 13.51
N VAL A 259 2.59 -11.01 14.72
CA VAL A 259 1.76 -11.80 15.64
C VAL A 259 0.32 -12.00 15.12
N ARG A 260 -0.29 -11.04 14.39
CA ARG A 260 -1.67 -11.15 13.84
C ARG A 260 -1.77 -11.85 12.49
N GLN A 261 -0.75 -11.77 11.63
CA GLN A 261 -0.67 -12.61 10.44
C GLN A 261 -0.40 -14.07 10.81
N LEU A 262 0.05 -14.25 12.02
CA LEU A 262 0.18 -15.51 12.69
C LEU A 262 -1.18 -16.00 13.26
N HIS A 263 -2.31 -15.72 12.66
CA HIS A 263 -3.64 -16.25 13.05
C HIS A 263 -3.64 -17.77 13.30
N ASP A 264 -2.47 -18.31 13.53
CA ASP A 264 -2.29 -19.66 14.01
C ASP A 264 -2.19 -19.60 15.54
N THR A 265 -3.26 -20.01 16.18
CA THR A 265 -3.33 -20.24 17.62
C THR A 265 -2.10 -21.00 18.11
N LEU A 266 -1.56 -21.90 17.29
CA LEU A 266 -0.39 -22.73 17.62
C LEU A 266 0.85 -21.90 17.93
N TYR A 267 1.24 -20.93 17.07
CA TYR A 267 2.45 -20.14 17.32
C TYR A 267 2.30 -19.23 18.55
N THR A 268 1.15 -18.57 18.67
CA THR A 268 0.87 -17.71 19.82
C THR A 268 0.87 -18.51 21.14
N GLU A 269 0.30 -19.72 21.13
CA GLU A 269 0.35 -20.61 22.27
C GLU A 269 1.78 -21.07 22.60
N ARG A 270 2.59 -21.40 21.58
CA ARG A 270 3.99 -21.79 21.76
C ARG A 270 4.87 -20.64 22.27
N LEU A 271 4.62 -19.43 21.76
CA LEU A 271 5.31 -18.22 22.21
C LEU A 271 5.03 -17.97 23.70
N LYS A 272 3.75 -17.96 24.10
CA LYS A 272 3.35 -17.78 25.50
C LYS A 272 3.92 -18.88 26.40
N LYS A 273 3.82 -20.12 25.94
CA LYS A 273 4.38 -21.25 26.69
C LYS A 273 5.89 -21.12 26.89
N TYR A 274 6.62 -20.73 25.85
CA TYR A 274 8.06 -20.47 25.94
C TYR A 274 8.38 -19.37 26.95
N GLN A 275 7.65 -18.26 26.91
CA GLN A 275 7.82 -17.14 27.85
C GLN A 275 7.55 -17.59 29.30
N VAL A 276 6.46 -18.30 29.55
CA VAL A 276 6.12 -18.82 30.89
C VAL A 276 7.19 -19.80 31.39
N ASP A 277 7.58 -20.78 30.56
CA ASP A 277 8.54 -21.82 30.92
C ASP A 277 9.96 -21.27 31.18
N HIS A 278 10.27 -20.09 30.64
CA HIS A 278 11.55 -19.37 30.85
C HIS A 278 11.44 -18.19 31.81
N CYS A 279 10.31 -18.03 32.51
CA CYS A 279 10.05 -16.94 33.43
C CYS A 279 10.24 -15.54 32.80
N LEU A 280 9.83 -15.38 31.53
CA LEU A 280 9.86 -14.12 30.81
C LEU A 280 8.49 -13.43 30.90
N ASP A 281 8.51 -12.09 30.96
CA ASP A 281 7.28 -11.30 30.89
C ASP A 281 6.60 -11.46 29.51
N GLU A 282 5.28 -11.26 29.42
CA GLU A 282 4.51 -11.40 28.18
C GLU A 282 4.96 -10.45 27.06
N ASP A 283 5.64 -9.36 27.41
CA ASP A 283 6.21 -8.37 26.48
C ASP A 283 7.73 -8.53 26.27
N ASN A 284 8.33 -9.59 26.82
CA ASN A 284 9.73 -9.87 26.64
C ASN A 284 9.99 -10.71 25.38
N TYR A 285 10.62 -10.10 24.38
CA TYR A 285 10.98 -10.72 23.10
C TYR A 285 12.50 -10.64 22.84
N SER A 286 13.31 -10.65 23.87
CA SER A 286 14.78 -10.61 23.76
C SER A 286 15.42 -11.91 23.24
N PHE A 287 14.62 -12.87 22.84
CA PHE A 287 15.05 -14.15 22.28
C PHE A 287 14.78 -14.22 20.77
N SER A 288 15.40 -15.19 20.10
CA SER A 288 15.17 -15.46 18.67
C SER A 288 14.13 -16.56 18.48
N GLU A 289 13.48 -16.58 17.31
CA GLU A 289 12.59 -17.70 16.99
C GLU A 289 13.32 -19.03 16.83
N GLN A 290 14.63 -19.02 16.63
CA GLN A 290 15.43 -20.25 16.68
C GLN A 290 15.32 -20.90 18.06
N ASN A 291 15.26 -20.11 19.13
CA ASN A 291 15.05 -20.62 20.48
C ASN A 291 13.70 -21.35 20.61
N LEU A 292 12.62 -20.81 19.99
CA LEU A 292 11.31 -21.50 19.92
C LEU A 292 11.39 -22.81 19.14
N VAL A 293 12.02 -22.78 17.97
CA VAL A 293 12.19 -23.96 17.11
C VAL A 293 12.98 -25.05 17.85
N ASP A 294 13.99 -24.69 18.62
CA ASP A 294 14.82 -25.64 19.36
C ASP A 294 14.12 -26.18 20.61
N TYR A 295 13.30 -25.37 21.25
CA TYR A 295 12.53 -25.76 22.43
C TYR A 295 11.41 -26.76 22.07
N PHE A 296 10.61 -26.49 21.02
CA PHE A 296 9.51 -27.35 20.59
C PHE A 296 9.95 -28.41 19.57
N LYS A 297 10.78 -29.35 19.99
CA LYS A 297 11.43 -30.37 19.12
C LYS A 297 10.47 -31.15 18.20
N GLY A 298 9.24 -31.43 18.65
CA GLY A 298 8.23 -32.16 17.88
C GLY A 298 7.53 -31.36 16.78
N GLU A 299 7.62 -30.03 16.81
CA GLU A 299 6.91 -29.11 15.92
C GLU A 299 7.87 -28.20 15.10
N ARG A 300 9.18 -28.49 15.14
CA ARG A 300 10.24 -27.68 14.50
C ARG A 300 9.94 -27.27 13.07
N GLY A 301 9.48 -28.21 12.24
CA GLY A 301 9.20 -27.98 10.84
C GLY A 301 8.09 -26.97 10.64
N ASN A 302 6.99 -27.12 11.35
CA ASN A 302 5.81 -26.26 11.23
C ASN A 302 6.11 -24.83 11.72
N ILE A 303 6.73 -24.68 12.88
CA ILE A 303 7.10 -23.39 13.44
C ILE A 303 8.07 -22.66 12.52
N ARG A 304 9.10 -23.34 12.01
CA ARG A 304 10.10 -22.77 11.10
C ARG A 304 9.47 -22.26 9.79
N VAL A 305 8.70 -23.10 9.10
CA VAL A 305 8.02 -22.74 7.84
C VAL A 305 7.10 -21.55 8.06
N TYR A 306 6.39 -21.56 9.16
CA TYR A 306 5.45 -20.54 9.51
C TYR A 306 6.14 -19.16 9.72
N ILE A 307 7.22 -19.09 10.50
CA ILE A 307 7.99 -17.86 10.75
C ILE A 307 8.54 -17.28 9.44
N ILE A 308 9.14 -18.12 8.61
CA ILE A 308 9.72 -17.70 7.32
C ILE A 308 8.62 -17.14 6.40
N ASN A 309 7.50 -17.83 6.28
CA ASN A 309 6.38 -17.38 5.44
C ASN A 309 5.76 -16.08 5.95
N SER A 310 5.69 -15.90 7.26
CA SER A 310 5.21 -14.65 7.86
C SER A 310 6.07 -13.47 7.50
N GLN A 311 7.39 -13.61 7.56
CA GLN A 311 8.32 -12.55 7.18
C GLN A 311 8.20 -12.23 5.68
N LYS A 312 8.15 -13.25 4.82
CA LYS A 312 7.93 -13.08 3.39
C LYS A 312 6.61 -12.35 3.09
N ASN A 313 5.54 -12.76 3.76
CA ASN A 313 4.22 -12.14 3.61
C ASN A 313 4.19 -10.69 4.12
N ALA A 314 4.88 -10.39 5.23
CA ALA A 314 4.98 -9.04 5.77
C ALA A 314 5.64 -8.06 4.78
N ILE A 315 6.58 -8.52 3.95
CA ILE A 315 7.18 -7.74 2.88
C ILE A 315 6.26 -7.67 1.66
N THR A 316 5.81 -8.84 1.18
CA THR A 316 5.11 -8.96 -0.10
C THR A 316 3.72 -8.33 -0.08
N ARG A 317 2.99 -8.50 1.04
CA ARG A 317 1.63 -8.01 1.24
C ARG A 317 1.55 -6.69 2.03
N SER A 318 2.68 -6.03 2.24
CA SER A 318 2.69 -4.72 2.88
C SER A 318 1.90 -3.70 2.04
N PRO A 319 1.01 -2.91 2.64
CA PRO A 319 0.32 -1.83 1.92
C PRO A 319 1.28 -0.77 1.37
N ASP A 320 2.49 -0.67 1.94
CA ASP A 320 3.54 0.25 1.47
C ASP A 320 4.35 -0.33 0.29
N ASN A 321 4.13 -1.61 -0.08
CA ASN A 321 4.80 -2.26 -1.19
C ASN A 321 4.01 -2.07 -2.50
N LYS A 322 4.47 -1.15 -3.35
CA LYS A 322 3.85 -0.85 -4.66
C LYS A 322 3.90 -2.05 -5.63
N LEU A 323 4.90 -2.92 -5.47
CA LEU A 323 5.05 -4.11 -6.31
C LEU A 323 3.91 -5.12 -6.09
N GLN A 324 3.27 -5.10 -4.92
CA GLN A 324 2.14 -5.98 -4.61
C GLN A 324 1.04 -5.96 -5.68
N SER A 325 0.76 -4.80 -6.27
CA SER A 325 -0.28 -4.64 -7.30
C SER A 325 0.07 -5.33 -8.64
N TYR A 326 1.32 -5.76 -8.81
CA TYR A 326 1.83 -6.41 -10.01
C TYR A 326 2.15 -7.90 -9.79
N ILE A 327 1.86 -8.44 -8.59
CA ILE A 327 2.10 -9.84 -8.23
C ILE A 327 0.77 -10.61 -8.22
N ASN A 328 0.71 -11.68 -9.01
CA ASN A 328 -0.40 -12.63 -8.99
C ASN A 328 -0.19 -13.66 -7.88
N PHE A 329 -0.96 -13.53 -6.81
CA PHE A 329 -0.93 -14.44 -5.66
C PHE A 329 -1.72 -15.74 -5.90
N GLU A 330 -2.62 -15.77 -6.88
CA GLU A 330 -3.47 -16.94 -7.19
C GLU A 330 -2.81 -17.93 -8.17
N GLY A 331 -1.66 -17.57 -8.71
CA GLY A 331 -0.74 -18.47 -9.41
C GLY A 331 -1.06 -18.81 -10.87
N ARG A 332 -2.20 -18.40 -11.45
CA ARG A 332 -2.61 -18.77 -12.83
C ARG A 332 -3.11 -17.62 -13.71
N GLY A 333 -3.07 -16.40 -13.24
CA GLY A 333 -3.50 -15.23 -14.02
C GLY A 333 -2.44 -14.81 -15.04
N THR A 334 -2.90 -14.31 -16.19
CA THR A 334 -2.04 -13.74 -17.25
C THR A 334 -2.16 -12.21 -17.32
N GLN A 335 -2.82 -11.59 -16.35
CA GLN A 335 -3.01 -10.13 -16.32
C GLN A 335 -1.83 -9.40 -15.67
N LEU A 336 -1.15 -10.02 -14.70
CA LEU A 336 -0.05 -9.40 -13.97
C LEU A 336 1.30 -9.97 -14.39
N PRO A 337 2.38 -9.17 -14.39
CA PRO A 337 3.68 -9.55 -14.94
C PRO A 337 4.43 -10.57 -14.08
N LEU A 338 4.15 -10.62 -12.77
CA LEU A 338 4.83 -11.49 -11.82
C LEU A 338 3.87 -12.48 -11.19
N SER A 339 4.22 -13.77 -11.16
CA SER A 339 3.62 -14.71 -10.23
C SER A 339 4.29 -14.60 -8.86
N TYR A 340 3.56 -14.95 -7.78
CA TYR A 340 4.18 -15.03 -6.45
C TYR A 340 5.36 -16.02 -6.43
N SER A 341 5.22 -17.15 -7.12
CA SER A 341 6.30 -18.14 -7.24
C SER A 341 7.57 -17.57 -7.90
N THR A 342 7.41 -16.79 -8.98
CA THR A 342 8.54 -16.10 -9.62
C THR A 342 9.19 -15.12 -8.66
N PHE A 343 8.41 -14.27 -8.02
CA PHE A 343 8.93 -13.31 -7.05
C PHE A 343 9.64 -13.98 -5.85
N GLU A 344 9.07 -15.08 -5.36
CA GLU A 344 9.66 -15.86 -4.27
C GLU A 344 11.02 -16.46 -4.66
N LYS A 345 11.12 -17.10 -5.84
CA LYS A 345 12.34 -17.77 -6.29
C LYS A 345 13.45 -16.79 -6.70
N THR A 346 13.09 -15.64 -7.25
CA THR A 346 14.05 -14.68 -7.79
C THR A 346 14.45 -13.62 -6.75
N PHE A 347 13.50 -12.90 -6.20
CA PHE A 347 13.74 -11.77 -5.31
C PHE A 347 13.88 -12.20 -3.84
N LEU A 348 12.85 -12.86 -3.29
CA LEU A 348 12.85 -13.22 -1.87
C LEU A 348 13.97 -14.22 -1.56
N ALA A 349 14.19 -15.23 -2.40
CA ALA A 349 15.27 -16.20 -2.20
C ALA A 349 16.67 -15.57 -2.29
N THR A 350 16.84 -14.49 -3.05
CA THR A 350 18.13 -13.80 -3.20
C THR A 350 18.47 -12.95 -1.96
N PHE A 351 17.48 -12.29 -1.36
CA PHE A 351 17.70 -11.29 -0.32
C PHE A 351 17.29 -11.74 1.09
N ILE A 352 16.45 -12.76 1.22
CA ILE A 352 15.98 -13.26 2.51
C ILE A 352 16.61 -14.61 2.80
N ASN A 353 17.41 -14.67 3.85
CA ASN A 353 17.97 -15.94 4.32
C ASN A 353 17.17 -16.48 5.52
N ALA A 354 16.63 -17.69 5.34
CA ALA A 354 15.83 -18.35 6.37
C ALA A 354 16.56 -18.54 7.69
N LYS A 355 17.89 -18.76 7.68
CA LYS A 355 18.69 -18.93 8.88
C LYS A 355 18.79 -17.61 9.65
N THR A 356 19.07 -16.50 8.97
CA THR A 356 19.18 -15.19 9.62
C THR A 356 17.88 -14.68 10.18
N ILE A 357 16.73 -14.96 9.50
CA ILE A 357 15.40 -14.67 10.05
C ILE A 357 15.24 -15.34 11.42
N LEU A 358 15.55 -16.62 11.51
CA LEU A 358 15.33 -17.38 12.74
C LEU A 358 16.28 -16.99 13.87
N THR A 359 17.51 -16.60 13.54
CA THR A 359 18.55 -16.30 14.54
C THR A 359 18.62 -14.83 14.95
N THR A 360 18.00 -13.92 14.19
CA THR A 360 17.93 -12.51 14.59
C THR A 360 16.95 -12.32 15.73
N PRO A 361 17.34 -11.72 16.86
CA PRO A 361 16.43 -11.51 17.99
C PRO A 361 15.22 -10.65 17.62
N ILE A 362 14.04 -11.04 18.12
CA ILE A 362 12.86 -10.20 18.10
C ILE A 362 12.96 -9.27 19.30
N ASN A 363 13.49 -8.07 19.12
CA ASN A 363 13.66 -7.14 20.23
C ASN A 363 12.73 -5.93 20.06
N TYR A 364 11.65 -5.88 20.84
CA TYR A 364 10.68 -4.79 20.83
C TYR A 364 11.16 -3.54 21.57
N ARG A 365 12.23 -3.65 22.36
CA ARG A 365 12.78 -2.57 23.17
C ARG A 365 13.96 -1.87 22.51
N VAL A 366 14.33 -2.27 21.30
CA VAL A 366 15.43 -1.66 20.57
C VAL A 366 14.96 -0.33 19.96
N GLU A 367 15.79 0.70 20.05
CA GLU A 367 15.53 2.01 19.47
C GLU A 367 15.20 1.92 17.97
N GLU A 368 14.37 2.85 17.50
CA GLU A 368 13.97 2.91 16.10
C GLU A 368 15.20 2.96 15.17
N GLY A 369 15.14 2.21 14.09
CA GLY A 369 16.23 2.08 13.13
C GLY A 369 17.35 1.11 13.54
N SER A 370 17.30 0.54 14.74
CA SER A 370 18.28 -0.43 15.23
C SER A 370 17.80 -1.88 15.22
N ASN A 371 16.48 -2.14 15.04
CA ASN A 371 15.96 -3.50 14.90
C ASN A 371 16.25 -4.03 13.49
N PRO A 372 17.13 -5.05 13.34
CA PRO A 372 17.58 -5.52 12.04
C PRO A 372 16.45 -6.08 11.17
N ARG A 373 15.41 -6.66 11.77
CA ARG A 373 14.28 -7.28 11.04
C ARG A 373 13.31 -6.25 10.50
N ILE A 374 13.07 -5.17 11.23
CA ILE A 374 12.27 -4.04 10.77
C ILE A 374 12.99 -3.34 9.64
N LEU A 375 14.29 -3.08 9.82
CA LEU A 375 15.13 -2.44 8.82
C LEU A 375 15.19 -3.27 7.52
N GLU A 376 15.38 -4.59 7.62
CA GLU A 376 15.35 -5.50 6.46
C GLU A 376 14.02 -5.40 5.70
N LYS A 377 12.88 -5.45 6.40
CA LYS A 377 11.56 -5.31 5.80
C LYS A 377 11.39 -3.97 5.08
N GLU A 378 11.68 -2.86 5.77
CA GLU A 378 11.49 -1.51 5.22
C GLU A 378 12.37 -1.29 3.99
N GLN A 379 13.62 -1.73 4.04
CA GLN A 379 14.55 -1.59 2.93
C GLN A 379 14.19 -2.51 1.74
N LEU A 380 13.71 -3.72 1.98
CA LEU A 380 13.22 -4.60 0.90
C LEU A 380 11.94 -4.04 0.27
N ILE A 381 11.05 -3.43 1.04
CA ILE A 381 9.89 -2.71 0.49
C ILE A 381 10.33 -1.50 -0.33
N ARG A 382 11.34 -0.73 0.11
CA ARG A 382 11.91 0.37 -0.67
C ARG A 382 12.47 -0.13 -2.00
N LEU A 383 13.19 -1.25 -2.00
CA LEU A 383 13.68 -1.87 -3.24
C LEU A 383 12.54 -2.30 -4.17
N CYS A 384 11.50 -2.94 -3.63
CA CYS A 384 10.31 -3.28 -4.41
C CYS A 384 9.64 -2.04 -5.02
N ASN A 385 9.60 -0.93 -4.28
CA ASN A 385 9.03 0.31 -4.76
C ASN A 385 9.84 0.91 -5.91
N ILE A 386 11.16 0.94 -5.82
CA ILE A 386 12.04 1.37 -6.92
C ILE A 386 11.81 0.50 -8.15
N ILE A 387 11.80 -0.83 -8.01
CA ILE A 387 11.51 -1.75 -9.12
C ILE A 387 10.14 -1.43 -9.75
N SER A 388 9.11 -1.20 -8.93
CA SER A 388 7.77 -0.88 -9.44
C SER A 388 7.73 0.43 -10.18
N GLU A 389 8.35 1.47 -9.65
CA GLU A 389 8.37 2.83 -10.22
C GLU A 389 9.13 2.85 -11.55
N GLU A 390 10.26 2.19 -11.61
CA GLU A 390 11.11 2.23 -12.80
C GLU A 390 10.68 1.24 -13.89
N LEU A 391 10.10 0.10 -13.54
CA LEU A 391 9.79 -0.95 -14.53
C LEU A 391 8.29 -1.11 -14.83
N LEU A 392 7.37 -0.79 -13.89
CA LEU A 392 5.99 -1.25 -13.99
C LEU A 392 4.95 -0.12 -14.00
N ILE A 393 5.05 0.84 -13.07
CA ILE A 393 4.05 1.90 -12.90
C ILE A 393 4.01 2.79 -14.15
N GLY A 394 2.83 2.87 -14.79
CA GLY A 394 2.62 3.63 -16.02
C GLY A 394 3.28 3.03 -17.27
N LYS A 395 3.86 1.83 -17.17
CA LYS A 395 4.60 1.14 -18.24
C LYS A 395 3.96 -0.21 -18.59
N TYR A 396 3.57 -0.99 -17.58
CA TYR A 396 2.90 -2.27 -17.78
C TYR A 396 1.37 -2.09 -17.82
N ASP A 397 0.75 -2.66 -18.83
CA ASP A 397 -0.71 -2.65 -19.03
C ASP A 397 -1.28 -4.03 -18.71
N SER A 398 -2.12 -4.12 -17.69
CA SER A 398 -2.78 -5.36 -17.25
C SER A 398 -3.87 -5.85 -18.21
N GLU A 399 -4.38 -5.00 -19.10
CA GLU A 399 -5.35 -5.41 -20.13
C GLU A 399 -4.66 -6.19 -21.25
N ILE A 400 -3.44 -5.79 -21.62
CA ILE A 400 -2.59 -6.54 -22.54
C ILE A 400 -2.11 -7.84 -21.86
N GLY A 401 -1.71 -7.74 -20.58
CA GLY A 401 -1.28 -8.88 -19.79
C GLY A 401 0.00 -9.55 -20.29
N THR A 402 0.13 -10.86 -20.03
CA THR A 402 1.32 -11.66 -20.40
C THR A 402 1.01 -12.76 -21.43
N HIS A 403 -0.26 -12.89 -21.85
CA HIS A 403 -0.69 -14.03 -22.66
C HIS A 403 -0.15 -13.98 -24.08
N ARG A 404 0.70 -14.97 -24.44
CA ARG A 404 1.24 -15.18 -25.80
C ARG A 404 1.93 -13.95 -26.42
N ILE A 405 2.47 -13.03 -25.62
CA ILE A 405 3.10 -11.79 -26.08
C ILE A 405 4.13 -12.06 -27.18
N GLU A 406 5.12 -12.92 -26.90
CA GLU A 406 6.21 -13.20 -27.85
C GLU A 406 5.70 -13.91 -29.12
N ASN A 407 4.70 -14.79 -29.00
CA ASN A 407 4.10 -15.45 -30.15
C ASN A 407 3.33 -14.44 -31.02
N ASN A 408 2.56 -13.55 -30.41
CA ASN A 408 1.82 -12.52 -31.15
C ASN A 408 2.76 -11.60 -31.92
N ILE A 409 3.91 -11.23 -31.34
CA ILE A 409 4.94 -10.46 -32.03
C ILE A 409 5.53 -11.27 -33.21
N GLY A 410 5.90 -12.52 -32.98
CA GLY A 410 6.47 -13.39 -34.01
C GLY A 410 5.52 -13.72 -35.16
N GLU A 411 4.21 -13.70 -34.90
CA GLU A 411 3.15 -13.89 -35.92
C GLU A 411 2.73 -12.56 -36.59
N GLY A 412 3.45 -11.46 -36.38
CA GLY A 412 3.18 -10.15 -36.98
C GLY A 412 1.97 -9.40 -36.37
N ARG A 413 1.50 -9.81 -35.20
CA ARG A 413 0.39 -9.16 -34.46
C ARG A 413 0.87 -8.35 -33.26
N GLY A 414 2.14 -7.99 -33.24
CA GLY A 414 2.76 -7.29 -32.13
C GLY A 414 2.65 -5.76 -32.15
N ASP A 415 2.16 -5.16 -33.23
CA ASP A 415 2.16 -3.70 -33.43
C ASP A 415 1.36 -2.93 -32.38
N THR A 416 0.36 -3.58 -31.77
CA THR A 416 -0.46 -2.99 -30.71
C THR A 416 0.16 -3.07 -29.30
N ILE A 417 1.32 -3.76 -29.16
CA ILE A 417 2.00 -3.91 -27.88
C ILE A 417 2.99 -2.75 -27.70
N PRO A 418 2.79 -1.85 -26.72
CA PRO A 418 3.73 -0.75 -26.46
C PRO A 418 5.11 -1.27 -26.05
N ASP A 419 6.16 -0.56 -26.42
CA ASP A 419 7.54 -0.92 -26.05
C ASP A 419 7.73 -0.97 -24.53
N ASP A 420 7.16 -0.01 -23.79
CA ASP A 420 7.26 -0.01 -22.33
C ASP A 420 6.61 -1.25 -21.70
N HIS A 421 5.48 -1.71 -22.24
CA HIS A 421 4.85 -2.96 -21.79
C HIS A 421 5.73 -4.18 -22.09
N LEU A 422 6.32 -4.23 -23.28
CA LEU A 422 7.20 -5.32 -23.69
C LEU A 422 8.45 -5.41 -22.81
N ILE A 423 9.07 -4.27 -22.51
CA ILE A 423 10.21 -4.16 -21.59
C ILE A 423 9.83 -4.69 -20.20
N ALA A 424 8.73 -4.18 -19.63
CA ALA A 424 8.24 -4.57 -18.32
C ALA A 424 7.96 -6.08 -18.23
N TYR A 425 7.28 -6.61 -19.24
CA TYR A 425 6.99 -8.04 -19.36
C TYR A 425 8.26 -8.88 -19.41
N ARG A 426 9.24 -8.52 -20.28
CA ARG A 426 10.48 -9.27 -20.45
C ARG A 426 11.36 -9.25 -19.20
N LEU A 427 11.49 -8.09 -18.54
CA LEU A 427 12.26 -7.97 -17.30
C LEU A 427 11.62 -8.72 -16.10
N CYS A 428 10.33 -9.03 -16.17
CA CYS A 428 9.62 -9.81 -15.16
C CYS A 428 9.63 -11.32 -15.42
N LYS A 429 10.19 -11.80 -16.55
CA LYS A 429 10.35 -13.25 -16.77
C LYS A 429 11.28 -13.85 -15.72
N GLU A 430 10.94 -15.03 -15.19
CA GLU A 430 11.61 -15.66 -14.05
C GLU A 430 13.12 -15.78 -14.28
N GLU A 431 13.51 -16.31 -15.43
CA GLU A 431 14.92 -16.54 -15.81
C GLU A 431 15.72 -15.25 -16.00
N ILE A 432 15.07 -14.17 -16.45
CA ILE A 432 15.68 -12.86 -16.64
C ILE A 432 15.77 -12.14 -15.29
N MET A 433 14.66 -12.12 -14.55
CA MET A 433 14.58 -11.46 -13.25
C MET A 433 15.59 -12.06 -12.27
N TYR A 434 15.71 -13.39 -12.23
CA TYR A 434 16.70 -14.04 -11.37
C TYR A 434 18.09 -13.46 -11.58
N ASN A 435 18.51 -13.35 -12.83
CA ASN A 435 19.86 -12.92 -13.19
C ASN A 435 20.10 -11.44 -12.85
N TRP A 436 19.24 -10.50 -13.27
CA TRP A 436 19.50 -9.10 -12.94
C TRP A 436 19.37 -8.79 -11.44
N VAL A 437 18.58 -9.55 -10.68
CA VAL A 437 18.53 -9.45 -9.24
C VAL A 437 19.86 -9.87 -8.59
N GLN A 438 20.59 -10.86 -9.17
CA GLN A 438 21.94 -11.20 -8.71
C GLN A 438 22.93 -10.04 -8.94
N TYR A 439 22.81 -9.31 -10.05
CA TYR A 439 23.62 -8.10 -10.28
C TYR A 439 23.30 -6.98 -9.28
N LEU A 440 22.04 -6.81 -8.88
CA LEU A 440 21.70 -5.91 -7.77
C LEU A 440 22.35 -6.34 -6.44
N LYS A 441 22.32 -7.64 -6.15
CA LYS A 441 23.01 -8.17 -4.97
C LYS A 441 24.52 -7.90 -5.04
N LEU A 442 25.12 -8.09 -6.21
CA LEU A 442 26.53 -7.79 -6.43
C LEU A 442 26.83 -6.30 -6.27
N LEU A 443 25.97 -5.40 -6.76
CA LEU A 443 26.10 -3.96 -6.56
C LEU A 443 26.16 -3.60 -5.07
N ILE A 444 25.24 -4.13 -4.27
CA ILE A 444 25.19 -3.89 -2.82
C ILE A 444 26.46 -4.42 -2.14
N LYS A 445 26.89 -5.64 -2.47
CA LYS A 445 28.13 -6.24 -1.95
C LYS A 445 29.36 -5.40 -2.28
N ASN A 446 29.48 -4.99 -3.53
CA ASN A 446 30.61 -4.19 -4.00
C ASN A 446 30.69 -2.84 -3.26
N HIS A 447 29.55 -2.19 -3.03
CA HIS A 447 29.50 -0.95 -2.27
C HIS A 447 30.13 -1.11 -0.87
N PHE A 448 29.72 -2.14 -0.12
CA PHE A 448 30.28 -2.40 1.20
C PHE A 448 31.74 -2.81 1.17
N ALA A 449 32.14 -3.62 0.19
CA ALA A 449 33.53 -4.04 0.02
C ALA A 449 34.45 -2.84 -0.27
N PHE A 450 34.06 -1.93 -1.16
CA PHE A 450 34.83 -0.72 -1.47
C PHE A 450 34.85 0.31 -0.33
N ALA A 451 33.76 0.40 0.45
CA ALA A 451 33.72 1.26 1.63
C ALA A 451 34.52 0.71 2.81
N GLY A 452 35.09 -0.49 2.71
CA GLY A 452 35.78 -1.16 3.82
C GLY A 452 34.89 -1.48 5.01
N THR A 453 33.57 -1.46 4.81
CA THR A 453 32.59 -1.70 5.86
C THR A 453 32.38 -3.20 6.05
N LYS A 454 32.44 -3.66 7.30
CA LYS A 454 32.12 -5.06 7.61
C LYS A 454 30.64 -5.32 7.31
N TYR A 455 30.37 -6.30 6.47
CA TYR A 455 29.01 -6.73 6.12
C TYR A 455 28.89 -8.24 6.16
N ASN A 456 27.63 -8.74 6.25
CA ASN A 456 27.32 -10.16 6.13
C ASN A 456 26.45 -10.36 4.87
N GLU A 457 26.93 -11.21 3.96
CA GLU A 457 26.24 -11.51 2.70
C GLU A 457 24.86 -12.15 2.88
N GLU A 458 24.62 -12.80 4.03
CA GLU A 458 23.38 -13.47 4.33
C GLU A 458 22.27 -12.52 4.82
N ASN A 459 22.63 -11.28 5.23
CA ASN A 459 21.71 -10.32 5.82
C ASN A 459 22.00 -8.87 5.43
N LEU A 460 22.25 -8.63 4.14
CA LEU A 460 22.63 -7.32 3.58
C LEU A 460 21.67 -6.19 3.99
N PHE A 461 20.37 -6.47 4.09
CA PHE A 461 19.35 -5.49 4.43
C PHE A 461 19.08 -5.32 5.93
N GLN A 462 19.79 -6.05 6.78
CA GLN A 462 19.70 -5.86 8.24
C GLN A 462 20.61 -4.74 8.76
N GLN A 463 21.32 -4.05 7.87
CA GLN A 463 22.05 -2.81 8.13
C GLN A 463 21.54 -1.69 7.24
N LYS A 464 21.60 -0.45 7.70
CA LYS A 464 21.10 0.69 6.95
C LYS A 464 21.94 0.92 5.69
N LEU A 465 21.29 0.88 4.53
CA LEU A 465 21.91 1.22 3.26
C LEU A 465 21.96 2.75 3.12
N PRO A 466 23.13 3.34 2.74
CA PRO A 466 23.24 4.78 2.56
C PRO A 466 22.50 5.27 1.31
N ASP A 467 22.11 6.55 1.30
CA ASP A 467 21.33 7.12 0.18
C ASP A 467 22.06 7.01 -1.16
N GLN A 468 23.37 7.22 -1.20
CA GLN A 468 24.18 7.01 -2.40
C GLN A 468 24.03 5.60 -2.99
N LEU A 469 23.89 4.58 -2.16
CA LEU A 469 23.66 3.21 -2.65
C LEU A 469 22.26 3.06 -3.21
N TRP A 470 21.25 3.72 -2.63
CA TRP A 470 19.91 3.74 -3.17
C TRP A 470 19.84 4.44 -4.53
N ASP A 471 20.55 5.55 -4.70
CA ASP A 471 20.67 6.24 -5.99
C ASP A 471 21.33 5.32 -7.04
N ASN A 472 22.38 4.60 -6.66
CA ASN A 472 23.04 3.64 -7.53
C ASN A 472 22.14 2.46 -7.91
N ILE A 473 21.34 1.95 -6.97
CA ILE A 473 20.34 0.89 -7.23
C ILE A 473 19.29 1.38 -8.23
N GLN A 474 18.77 2.59 -8.03
CA GLN A 474 17.79 3.18 -8.95
C GLN A 474 18.40 3.39 -10.35
N MET A 475 19.61 3.93 -10.42
CA MET A 475 20.32 4.13 -11.69
C MET A 475 20.58 2.80 -12.41
N PHE A 476 20.97 1.76 -11.68
CA PHE A 476 21.13 0.42 -12.25
C PHE A 476 19.84 -0.09 -12.92
N ILE A 477 18.69 0.08 -12.25
CA ILE A 477 17.40 -0.37 -12.77
C ILE A 477 16.97 0.46 -13.99
N ILE A 478 17.21 1.78 -13.98
CA ILE A 478 16.94 2.66 -15.12
C ILE A 478 17.79 2.21 -16.33
N ASN A 479 19.11 2.06 -16.15
CA ASN A 479 20.00 1.67 -17.24
C ASN A 479 19.73 0.23 -17.72
N LEU A 480 19.33 -0.68 -16.83
CA LEU A 480 18.88 -2.01 -17.22
C LEU A 480 17.66 -1.95 -18.14
N ARG A 481 16.67 -1.13 -17.81
CA ARG A 481 15.47 -0.92 -18.62
C ARG A 481 15.77 -0.36 -20.00
N GLU A 482 16.78 0.50 -20.11
CA GLU A 482 17.13 1.17 -21.38
C GLU A 482 17.95 0.29 -22.34
N LEU A 483 18.32 -0.94 -21.96
CA LEU A 483 19.02 -1.85 -22.87
C LEU A 483 18.16 -2.16 -24.10
N PRO A 484 18.72 -2.02 -25.33
CA PRO A 484 17.95 -2.15 -26.59
C PRO A 484 17.28 -3.50 -26.77
N ILE A 485 17.86 -4.55 -26.18
CA ILE A 485 17.36 -5.94 -26.30
C ILE A 485 15.88 -6.06 -25.88
N TRP A 486 15.44 -5.28 -24.89
CA TRP A 486 14.08 -5.42 -24.38
C TRP A 486 13.01 -4.93 -25.37
N LYS A 487 13.39 -4.08 -26.32
CA LYS A 487 12.53 -3.57 -27.40
C LYS A 487 12.64 -4.38 -28.69
N ASP A 488 13.66 -5.23 -28.82
CA ASP A 488 13.93 -5.97 -30.05
C ASP A 488 12.88 -7.06 -30.29
N ARG A 489 11.99 -6.79 -31.22
CA ARG A 489 10.89 -7.68 -31.60
C ARG A 489 11.37 -8.86 -32.46
N SER A 490 12.50 -8.73 -33.15
CA SER A 490 13.06 -9.79 -33.97
C SER A 490 13.52 -11.00 -33.15
N MET A 491 13.81 -10.78 -31.87
CA MET A 491 14.22 -11.80 -30.90
C MET A 491 13.07 -12.53 -30.20
N SER A 492 11.81 -12.15 -30.48
CA SER A 492 10.64 -12.68 -29.76
C SER A 492 10.53 -14.19 -29.80
N LEU A 493 10.69 -14.83 -30.95
CA LEU A 493 10.58 -16.30 -31.07
C LEU A 493 11.86 -17.02 -30.72
N THR A 494 13.03 -16.42 -30.93
CA THR A 494 14.34 -17.06 -30.75
C THR A 494 14.85 -16.96 -29.32
N ILE A 495 14.86 -15.77 -28.76
CA ILE A 495 15.46 -15.50 -27.45
C ILE A 495 14.39 -15.45 -26.34
N PHE A 496 13.25 -14.77 -26.57
CA PHE A 496 12.24 -14.56 -25.54
C PHE A 496 11.10 -15.57 -25.55
N GLY A 497 10.82 -16.22 -26.69
CA GLY A 497 9.76 -17.23 -26.83
C GLY A 497 10.21 -18.66 -26.52
N GLY A 498 11.52 -18.91 -26.41
CA GLY A 498 12.10 -20.20 -26.05
C GLY A 498 11.99 -20.52 -24.56
N LYS A 499 12.19 -21.79 -24.21
CA LYS A 499 12.37 -22.24 -22.81
C LYS A 499 13.84 -22.05 -22.41
N ASN A 500 14.25 -20.81 -22.22
CA ASN A 500 15.59 -20.49 -21.74
C ASN A 500 15.62 -20.61 -20.22
N ASN A 501 16.73 -21.12 -19.68
CA ASN A 501 16.94 -21.30 -18.25
C ASN A 501 17.77 -20.15 -17.65
N TYR A 502 18.04 -20.22 -16.37
CA TYR A 502 18.86 -19.23 -15.66
C TYR A 502 20.28 -19.12 -16.24
N ASP A 503 20.91 -20.25 -16.59
CA ASP A 503 22.28 -20.29 -17.11
C ASP A 503 22.39 -19.64 -18.50
N PHE A 504 21.34 -19.73 -19.31
CA PHE A 504 21.26 -19.02 -20.58
C PHE A 504 21.38 -17.51 -20.39
N TRP A 505 20.59 -16.93 -19.49
CA TRP A 505 20.60 -15.51 -19.25
C TRP A 505 21.83 -15.04 -18.46
N ASP A 506 22.38 -15.90 -17.60
CA ASP A 506 23.69 -15.65 -16.97
C ASP A 506 24.78 -15.53 -18.02
N THR A 507 24.83 -16.46 -18.99
CA THR A 507 25.77 -16.41 -20.13
C THR A 507 25.59 -15.13 -20.95
N VAL A 508 24.35 -14.76 -21.28
CA VAL A 508 24.05 -13.52 -22.02
C VAL A 508 24.54 -12.28 -21.26
N PHE A 509 24.31 -12.17 -19.97
CA PHE A 509 24.75 -11.01 -19.19
C PHE A 509 26.27 -10.96 -19.00
N GLN A 510 26.93 -12.12 -18.86
CA GLN A 510 28.38 -12.19 -18.68
C GLN A 510 29.16 -12.00 -19.97
N THR A 511 28.63 -12.45 -21.12
CA THR A 511 29.38 -12.51 -22.39
C THR A 511 28.83 -11.64 -23.51
N ALA A 512 27.64 -11.03 -23.31
CA ALA A 512 26.84 -10.35 -24.32
C ALA A 512 26.33 -11.28 -25.47
N ARG A 513 26.51 -12.59 -25.34
CA ARG A 513 26.16 -13.60 -26.33
C ARG A 513 25.37 -14.74 -25.72
N THR A 514 24.56 -15.38 -26.54
CA THR A 514 23.92 -16.66 -26.18
C THR A 514 24.95 -17.78 -26.10
N PRO A 515 24.61 -18.93 -25.51
CA PRO A 515 25.52 -20.09 -25.48
C PRO A 515 25.95 -20.59 -26.86
N ASP A 516 25.16 -20.38 -27.91
CA ASP A 516 25.49 -20.70 -29.31
C ASP A 516 26.29 -19.60 -30.01
N GLY A 517 26.68 -18.53 -29.32
CA GLY A 517 27.53 -17.44 -29.78
C GLY A 517 26.81 -16.28 -30.48
N THR A 518 25.48 -16.30 -30.57
CA THR A 518 24.70 -15.17 -31.15
C THR A 518 24.82 -13.92 -30.28
N ALA A 519 25.22 -12.80 -30.86
CA ALA A 519 25.33 -11.53 -30.16
C ALA A 519 23.91 -10.99 -29.78
N VAL A 520 23.71 -10.67 -28.51
CA VAL A 520 22.40 -10.24 -27.93
C VAL A 520 22.51 -8.89 -27.29
N LEU A 521 23.62 -8.59 -26.62
CA LEU A 521 23.94 -7.29 -26.07
C LEU A 521 25.14 -6.67 -26.78
N ALA A 522 25.27 -5.34 -26.73
CA ALA A 522 26.42 -4.64 -27.28
C ALA A 522 27.73 -4.98 -26.54
N LYS A 523 27.62 -5.23 -25.22
CA LYS A 523 28.72 -5.60 -24.33
C LYS A 523 28.18 -6.35 -23.09
N PRO A 524 29.04 -7.10 -22.38
CA PRO A 524 28.69 -7.73 -21.11
C PRO A 524 28.14 -6.73 -20.10
N LEU A 525 27.21 -7.19 -19.26
CA LEU A 525 26.64 -6.37 -18.21
C LEU A 525 27.70 -6.10 -17.14
N ASN A 526 28.01 -4.84 -16.88
CA ASN A 526 28.99 -4.42 -15.89
C ASN A 526 28.33 -3.50 -14.85
N VAL A 527 28.37 -3.91 -13.57
CA VAL A 527 27.72 -3.17 -12.48
C VAL A 527 28.21 -1.72 -12.37
N ALA A 528 29.52 -1.48 -12.57
CA ALA A 528 30.09 -0.12 -12.46
C ALA A 528 29.60 0.79 -13.59
N GLU A 529 29.44 0.24 -14.81
CA GLU A 529 28.89 1.00 -15.94
C GLU A 529 27.40 1.23 -15.82
N MET A 530 26.67 0.28 -15.23
CA MET A 530 25.22 0.38 -15.02
C MET A 530 24.82 1.44 -13.98
N ILE A 531 25.76 1.95 -13.19
CA ILE A 531 25.55 3.04 -12.23
C ILE A 531 26.22 4.35 -12.65
N SER A 532 26.96 4.36 -13.75
CA SER A 532 27.52 5.61 -14.32
C SER A 532 26.44 6.32 -15.14
N ARG A 533 26.37 7.64 -14.96
CA ARG A 533 25.48 8.53 -15.72
C ARG A 533 25.95 8.70 -17.16
#